data_2596bf54139b5bb008ac21119c66b246
#
_entry.id   2596bf54139b5bb008ac21119c66b246
#
_cell.length_a   1.000
_cell.length_b   1.000
_cell.length_c   1.000
_cell.angle_alpha   90.00
_cell.angle_beta   90.00
_cell.angle_gamma   90.00
#
_symmetry.space_group_name_H-M   'P 1'
#
loop_
_entity.id
_entity.type
_entity.pdbx_description
1 polymer ?
#
loop_
_entity_poly.entity_id
_entity_poly.type
_entity_poly.pdbx_seq_one_letter_code
_entity_poly.pdbx_strand_id
1 'polypeptide(L)'
;MDPSLVACPAPVSCPSRNLLLYNPVVLPPLSLEATCFLVGLVVGSFLNVVIVRIPAGRSIVRPPSACPACGASIRWYDNVPVLSWLWLRGRCRACRAIISWRYPAVELLTAVLFALAARQLGPTLDLGTALLLLAALVAITGIDLDHQIIPDVITLPGVVVGAVANLAIRPEGWADTLLGIAVGGGLFLIIILASGGGMGGGDMKLGAMMGAFLGWKLVLVAILLGVFAGGVVAIGFLSTGSKGRKDPVPFGPFLALGAVVSLLWGPSLLAWYLGRFFG
;
A
#
# COMPACT_ATOMS: atom_id res chain seq x y z
N MET A 1 66.77 -6.78 25.25
CA MET A 1 67.55 -7.48 24.23
C MET A 1 66.83 -7.28 22.90
N ASP A 2 67.55 -6.68 22.01
CA ASP A 2 67.11 -5.96 20.80
C ASP A 2 66.76 -6.90 19.63
N PRO A 3 65.72 -6.65 18.86
CA PRO A 3 65.45 -7.35 17.62
C PRO A 3 66.12 -6.63 16.44
N SER A 4 66.92 -7.35 15.74
CA SER A 4 67.71 -6.95 14.58
C SER A 4 66.86 -6.53 13.37
N LEU A 5 67.15 -5.32 12.90
CA LEU A 5 66.84 -4.74 11.60
C LEU A 5 67.33 -5.64 10.45
N VAL A 6 66.45 -5.99 9.55
CA VAL A 6 66.80 -6.45 8.19
C VAL A 6 66.50 -5.34 7.22
N ALA A 7 67.59 -4.75 6.68
CA ALA A 7 67.52 -3.74 5.65
C ALA A 7 67.21 -4.35 4.27
N CYS A 8 66.26 -3.75 3.55
CA CYS A 8 66.03 -4.00 2.13
C CYS A 8 67.02 -3.26 1.26
N PRO A 9 67.69 -3.87 0.28
CA PRO A 9 68.48 -3.15 -0.71
C PRO A 9 67.57 -2.64 -1.86
N ALA A 10 67.70 -1.39 -2.21
CA ALA A 10 67.20 -0.81 -3.47
C ALA A 10 68.28 -0.96 -4.58
N PRO A 11 68.04 -0.65 -5.87
CA PRO A 11 66.73 -0.44 -6.56
C PRO A 11 66.66 -1.32 -7.85
N VAL A 12 65.48 -1.80 -8.18
CA VAL A 12 65.21 -2.30 -9.53
C VAL A 12 63.97 -1.55 -10.02
N SER A 13 64.18 -0.81 -11.09
CA SER A 13 63.19 -0.04 -11.81
C SER A 13 62.06 -0.94 -12.28
N CYS A 14 60.89 -0.86 -11.65
CA CYS A 14 59.64 -1.47 -12.15
C CYS A 14 59.11 -0.60 -13.30
N PRO A 15 58.85 -1.16 -14.50
CA PRO A 15 58.23 -0.41 -15.57
C PRO A 15 56.78 -0.09 -15.14
N SER A 16 56.40 1.17 -15.21
CA SER A 16 55.05 1.65 -15.01
C SER A 16 54.07 0.98 -15.99
N ARG A 17 53.49 -0.13 -15.57
CA ARG A 17 52.27 -0.59 -16.22
C ARG A 17 51.16 0.41 -15.86
N ASN A 18 50.80 1.23 -16.85
CA ASN A 18 49.54 1.93 -16.86
C ASN A 18 48.44 0.88 -16.76
N LEU A 19 48.10 0.45 -15.53
CA LEU A 19 46.87 -0.21 -15.23
C LEU A 19 45.82 0.88 -15.40
N LEU A 20 45.16 0.90 -16.56
CA LEU A 20 43.90 1.58 -16.72
C LEU A 20 43.02 1.11 -15.55
N LEU A 21 42.97 1.93 -14.53
CA LEU A 21 42.04 1.74 -13.41
C LEU A 21 40.64 1.79 -14.03
N TYR A 22 40.15 0.60 -14.36
CA TYR A 22 38.70 0.39 -14.54
C TYR A 22 38.07 0.75 -13.18
N ASN A 23 37.67 2.02 -13.08
CA ASN A 23 36.82 2.48 -12.01
C ASN A 23 35.43 1.91 -12.34
N PRO A 24 34.99 0.81 -11.73
CA PRO A 24 33.60 0.42 -11.88
C PRO A 24 32.81 1.60 -11.32
N VAL A 25 31.94 2.16 -12.13
CA VAL A 25 30.95 3.13 -11.65
C VAL A 25 30.07 2.36 -10.68
N VAL A 26 30.47 2.33 -9.41
CA VAL A 26 29.66 1.80 -8.32
C VAL A 26 28.56 2.83 -8.14
N LEU A 27 27.43 2.58 -8.80
CA LEU A 27 26.22 3.34 -8.54
C LEU A 27 25.94 3.21 -7.03
N PRO A 28 25.68 4.32 -6.34
CA PRO A 28 25.33 4.25 -4.94
C PRO A 28 24.12 3.32 -4.79
N PRO A 29 24.10 2.46 -3.76
CA PRO A 29 22.95 1.58 -3.55
C PRO A 29 21.68 2.45 -3.47
N LEU A 30 20.63 2.04 -4.20
CA LEU A 30 19.34 2.71 -4.14
C LEU A 30 18.91 2.78 -2.66
N SER A 31 18.45 3.96 -2.24
CA SER A 31 17.91 4.10 -0.89
C SER A 31 16.71 3.15 -0.70
N LEU A 32 16.42 2.78 0.54
CA LEU A 32 15.27 1.90 0.84
C LEU A 32 13.97 2.47 0.27
N GLU A 33 13.80 3.81 0.38
CA GLU A 33 12.63 4.51 -0.14
C GLU A 33 12.54 4.40 -1.67
N ALA A 34 13.67 4.58 -2.37
CA ALA A 34 13.70 4.46 -3.83
C ALA A 34 13.41 3.02 -4.28
N THR A 35 13.94 2.03 -3.55
CA THR A 35 13.65 0.61 -3.82
C THR A 35 12.16 0.31 -3.61
N CYS A 36 11.60 0.73 -2.48
CA CYS A 36 10.18 0.55 -2.19
C CYS A 36 9.29 1.33 -3.17
N PHE A 37 9.70 2.51 -3.62
CA PHE A 37 8.99 3.24 -4.66
C PHE A 37 8.92 2.45 -5.98
N LEU A 38 10.04 1.91 -6.45
CA LEU A 38 10.07 1.09 -7.66
C LEU A 38 9.23 -0.18 -7.53
N VAL A 39 9.33 -0.88 -6.40
CA VAL A 39 8.48 -2.04 -6.09
C VAL A 39 7.01 -1.63 -6.07
N GLY A 40 6.70 -0.48 -5.48
CA GLY A 40 5.34 0.08 -5.42
C GLY A 40 4.75 0.38 -6.80
N LEU A 41 5.55 0.86 -7.76
CA LEU A 41 5.12 1.03 -9.15
C LEU A 41 4.69 -0.31 -9.78
N VAL A 42 5.52 -1.35 -9.62
CA VAL A 42 5.24 -2.68 -10.17
C VAL A 42 4.01 -3.30 -9.51
N VAL A 43 3.92 -3.23 -8.19
CA VAL A 43 2.74 -3.71 -7.44
C VAL A 43 1.51 -2.93 -7.87
N GLY A 44 1.56 -1.60 -7.97
CA GLY A 44 0.45 -0.76 -8.41
C GLY A 44 -0.07 -1.13 -9.81
N SER A 45 0.84 -1.46 -10.73
CA SER A 45 0.45 -1.97 -12.05
C SER A 45 -0.32 -3.30 -11.95
N PHE A 46 0.11 -4.20 -11.06
CA PHE A 46 -0.63 -5.43 -10.78
C PHE A 46 -1.97 -5.15 -10.10
N LEU A 47 -2.03 -4.19 -9.17
CA LEU A 47 -3.29 -3.81 -8.51
C LEU A 47 -4.35 -3.31 -9.49
N ASN A 48 -3.99 -2.64 -10.58
CA ASN A 48 -4.91 -2.29 -11.65
C ASN A 48 -5.61 -3.54 -12.24
N VAL A 49 -4.88 -4.65 -12.39
CA VAL A 49 -5.47 -5.93 -12.83
C VAL A 49 -6.42 -6.50 -11.78
N VAL A 50 -6.03 -6.45 -10.51
CA VAL A 50 -6.84 -6.88 -9.35
C VAL A 50 -8.16 -6.13 -9.30
N ILE A 51 -8.09 -4.77 -9.36
CA ILE A 51 -9.26 -3.88 -9.30
C ILE A 51 -10.29 -4.19 -10.39
N VAL A 52 -9.83 -4.47 -11.61
CA VAL A 52 -10.74 -4.74 -12.74
C VAL A 52 -11.26 -6.18 -12.74
N ARG A 53 -10.43 -7.16 -12.35
CA ARG A 53 -10.76 -8.58 -12.55
C ARG A 53 -11.48 -9.22 -11.37
N ILE A 54 -11.16 -8.85 -10.14
CA ILE A 54 -11.79 -9.48 -8.96
C ILE A 54 -13.30 -9.24 -8.94
N PRO A 55 -13.83 -8.03 -9.13
CA PRO A 55 -15.29 -7.82 -9.14
C PRO A 55 -15.99 -8.55 -10.27
N ALA A 56 -15.28 -8.76 -11.39
CA ALA A 56 -15.82 -9.48 -12.54
C ALA A 56 -15.68 -11.02 -12.43
N GLY A 57 -15.20 -11.56 -11.30
CA GLY A 57 -14.98 -13.00 -11.09
C GLY A 57 -13.94 -13.61 -12.03
N ARG A 58 -13.04 -12.78 -12.61
CA ARG A 58 -12.04 -13.24 -13.59
C ARG A 58 -10.70 -13.53 -12.93
N SER A 59 -9.97 -14.50 -13.52
CA SER A 59 -8.61 -14.83 -13.06
C SER A 59 -7.67 -13.62 -13.18
N ILE A 60 -6.92 -13.34 -12.10
CA ILE A 60 -5.88 -12.31 -12.08
C ILE A 60 -4.59 -12.73 -12.79
N VAL A 61 -4.44 -14.02 -13.11
CA VAL A 61 -3.23 -14.58 -13.72
C VAL A 61 -3.38 -14.71 -15.24
N ARG A 62 -4.54 -15.18 -15.72
CA ARG A 62 -4.78 -15.44 -17.16
C ARG A 62 -6.15 -14.92 -17.58
N PRO A 63 -6.29 -14.45 -18.82
CA PRO A 63 -5.27 -14.23 -19.86
C PRO A 63 -4.36 -13.03 -19.55
N PRO A 64 -3.26 -12.81 -20.31
CA PRO A 64 -2.41 -11.61 -20.16
C PRO A 64 -3.21 -10.33 -20.41
N SER A 65 -2.64 -9.18 -20.00
CA SER A 65 -3.28 -7.88 -20.19
C SER A 65 -3.41 -7.54 -21.69
N ALA A 66 -4.59 -7.07 -22.09
CA ALA A 66 -4.91 -6.72 -23.45
C ALA A 66 -5.69 -5.39 -23.51
N CYS A 67 -5.62 -4.71 -24.62
CA CYS A 67 -6.40 -3.49 -24.84
C CYS A 67 -7.91 -3.84 -24.88
N PRO A 68 -8.76 -3.18 -24.06
CA PRO A 68 -10.19 -3.47 -24.04
C PRO A 68 -10.91 -3.11 -25.34
N ALA A 69 -10.35 -2.19 -26.16
CA ALA A 69 -10.98 -1.74 -27.39
C ALA A 69 -10.65 -2.60 -28.61
N CYS A 70 -9.42 -3.14 -28.70
CA CYS A 70 -9.01 -3.91 -29.90
C CYS A 70 -8.52 -5.33 -29.60
N GLY A 71 -8.46 -5.74 -28.33
CA GLY A 71 -7.99 -7.07 -27.95
C GLY A 71 -6.49 -7.32 -28.09
N ALA A 72 -5.72 -6.35 -28.61
CA ALA A 72 -4.27 -6.52 -28.80
C ALA A 72 -3.58 -6.72 -27.45
N SER A 73 -2.74 -7.75 -27.35
CA SER A 73 -1.96 -8.02 -26.15
C SER A 73 -0.99 -6.88 -25.83
N ILE A 74 -0.91 -6.50 -24.56
CA ILE A 74 0.04 -5.48 -24.09
C ILE A 74 1.41 -6.14 -23.98
N ARG A 75 2.40 -5.58 -24.70
CA ARG A 75 3.78 -6.07 -24.67
C ARG A 75 4.42 -5.70 -23.32
N TRP A 76 5.40 -6.47 -22.86
CA TRP A 76 6.04 -6.25 -21.55
C TRP A 76 6.61 -4.84 -21.39
N TYR A 77 7.18 -4.25 -22.43
CA TYR A 77 7.73 -2.88 -22.41
C TYR A 77 6.64 -1.79 -22.47
N ASP A 78 5.43 -2.12 -22.90
CA ASP A 78 4.26 -1.23 -22.84
C ASP A 78 3.55 -1.33 -21.48
N ASN A 79 4.03 -2.20 -20.60
CA ASN A 79 3.53 -2.38 -19.24
C ASN A 79 4.50 -1.84 -18.17
N VAL A 80 5.52 -1.05 -18.56
CA VAL A 80 6.38 -0.35 -17.62
C VAL A 80 5.55 0.74 -16.92
N PRO A 81 5.38 0.66 -15.57
CA PRO A 81 4.44 1.52 -14.87
C PRO A 81 4.74 3.01 -15.09
N VAL A 82 3.69 3.81 -15.26
CA VAL A 82 3.71 5.26 -15.51
C VAL A 82 4.46 5.63 -16.79
N LEU A 83 5.67 5.13 -17.01
CA LEU A 83 6.52 5.50 -18.14
C LEU A 83 5.90 5.12 -19.49
N SER A 84 5.33 3.92 -19.60
CA SER A 84 4.66 3.50 -20.84
C SER A 84 3.46 4.36 -21.17
N TRP A 85 2.69 4.73 -20.16
CA TRP A 85 1.53 5.60 -20.33
C TRP A 85 1.95 6.99 -20.82
N LEU A 86 2.99 7.59 -20.24
CA LEU A 86 3.56 8.86 -20.68
C LEU A 86 4.11 8.76 -22.10
N TRP A 87 4.91 7.73 -22.41
CA TRP A 87 5.49 7.52 -23.72
C TRP A 87 4.42 7.36 -24.82
N LEU A 88 3.37 6.61 -24.52
CA LEU A 88 2.24 6.38 -25.45
C LEU A 88 1.23 7.53 -25.42
N ARG A 89 1.45 8.58 -24.61
CA ARG A 89 0.54 9.72 -24.42
C ARG A 89 -0.88 9.28 -24.04
N GLY A 90 -0.98 8.28 -23.19
CA GLY A 90 -2.24 7.73 -22.72
C GLY A 90 -3.06 7.02 -23.80
N ARG A 91 -2.42 6.44 -24.82
CA ARG A 91 -3.10 5.78 -25.95
C ARG A 91 -2.58 4.39 -26.23
N CYS A 92 -3.46 3.51 -26.65
CA CYS A 92 -3.07 2.18 -27.11
C CYS A 92 -2.11 2.25 -28.31
N ARG A 93 -1.04 1.44 -28.30
CA ARG A 93 -0.08 1.39 -29.40
C ARG A 93 -0.71 0.94 -30.72
N ALA A 94 -1.66 -0.01 -30.68
CA ALA A 94 -2.26 -0.61 -31.88
C ALA A 94 -3.42 0.24 -32.43
N CYS A 95 -4.44 0.56 -31.60
CA CYS A 95 -5.67 1.20 -32.08
C CYS A 95 -5.83 2.66 -31.68
N ARG A 96 -4.87 3.22 -30.90
CA ARG A 96 -4.89 4.60 -30.41
C ARG A 96 -6.07 4.95 -29.47
N ALA A 97 -6.85 3.96 -29.03
CA ALA A 97 -7.88 4.17 -28.01
C ALA A 97 -7.26 4.77 -26.72
N ILE A 98 -8.00 5.65 -26.07
CA ILE A 98 -7.55 6.35 -24.85
C ILE A 98 -7.45 5.36 -23.70
N ILE A 99 -6.32 5.39 -22.98
CA ILE A 99 -6.08 4.65 -21.73
C ILE A 99 -6.34 5.63 -20.57
N SER A 100 -7.22 5.25 -19.65
CA SER A 100 -7.58 6.07 -18.49
C SER A 100 -6.34 6.48 -17.68
N TRP A 101 -6.32 7.73 -17.22
CA TRP A 101 -5.30 8.26 -16.31
C TRP A 101 -5.29 7.55 -14.93
N ARG A 102 -6.35 6.83 -14.60
CA ARG A 102 -6.47 6.05 -13.38
C ARG A 102 -5.37 5.00 -13.25
N TYR A 103 -4.95 4.38 -14.37
CA TYR A 103 -3.88 3.38 -14.34
C TYR A 103 -2.57 3.93 -13.76
N PRO A 104 -1.96 4.99 -14.34
CA PRO A 104 -0.76 5.58 -13.75
C PRO A 104 -1.01 6.21 -12.37
N ALA A 105 -2.23 6.66 -12.06
CA ALA A 105 -2.55 7.19 -10.73
C ALA A 105 -2.48 6.12 -9.64
N VAL A 106 -3.02 4.92 -9.86
CA VAL A 106 -2.92 3.78 -8.93
C VAL A 106 -1.46 3.34 -8.76
N GLU A 107 -0.70 3.28 -9.85
CA GLU A 107 0.72 2.93 -9.84
C GLU A 107 1.52 3.92 -8.99
N LEU A 108 1.36 5.21 -9.24
CA LEU A 108 2.07 6.27 -8.51
C LEU A 108 1.62 6.35 -7.04
N LEU A 109 0.33 6.23 -6.76
CA LEU A 109 -0.19 6.21 -5.39
C LEU A 109 0.45 5.07 -4.59
N THR A 110 0.46 3.86 -5.15
CA THR A 110 1.08 2.70 -4.50
C THR A 110 2.57 2.93 -4.25
N ALA A 111 3.29 3.47 -5.25
CA ALA A 111 4.71 3.76 -5.15
C ALA A 111 5.02 4.79 -4.05
N VAL A 112 4.24 5.87 -3.97
CA VAL A 112 4.40 6.91 -2.94
C VAL A 112 4.11 6.35 -1.55
N LEU A 113 3.04 5.57 -1.39
CA LEU A 113 2.71 4.94 -0.11
C LEU A 113 3.80 3.97 0.36
N PHE A 114 4.37 3.19 -0.55
CA PHE A 114 5.46 2.27 -0.25
C PHE A 114 6.74 3.02 0.17
N ALA A 115 7.09 4.10 -0.53
CA ALA A 115 8.23 4.94 -0.15
C ALA A 115 8.02 5.62 1.20
N LEU A 116 6.81 6.12 1.48
CA LEU A 116 6.47 6.71 2.79
C LEU A 116 6.55 5.68 3.91
N ALA A 117 6.06 4.45 3.70
CA ALA A 117 6.18 3.37 4.67
C ALA A 117 7.65 3.02 4.93
N ALA A 118 8.47 2.93 3.89
CA ALA A 118 9.91 2.67 4.01
C ALA A 118 10.62 3.77 4.81
N ARG A 119 10.26 5.03 4.60
CA ARG A 119 10.80 6.17 5.34
C ARG A 119 10.42 6.15 6.82
N GLN A 120 9.19 5.76 7.16
CA GLN A 120 8.68 5.77 8.53
C GLN A 120 9.14 4.54 9.34
N LEU A 121 9.18 3.37 8.72
CA LEU A 121 9.41 2.10 9.40
C LEU A 121 10.86 1.60 9.26
N GLY A 122 11.62 2.11 8.28
CA GLY A 122 12.97 1.62 8.01
C GLY A 122 12.99 0.15 7.53
N PRO A 123 14.17 -0.51 7.51
CA PRO A 123 14.33 -1.89 7.04
C PRO A 123 13.94 -2.90 8.14
N THR A 124 12.69 -2.94 8.50
CA THR A 124 12.12 -3.81 9.54
C THR A 124 11.15 -4.83 8.94
N LEU A 125 10.83 -5.90 9.69
CA LEU A 125 9.79 -6.85 9.29
C LEU A 125 8.41 -6.16 9.24
N ASP A 126 8.18 -5.16 10.08
CA ASP A 126 6.96 -4.34 10.06
C ASP A 126 6.75 -3.63 8.72
N LEU A 127 7.82 -3.26 8.01
CA LEU A 127 7.72 -2.70 6.67
C LEU A 127 7.03 -3.69 5.72
N GLY A 128 7.42 -4.97 5.75
CA GLY A 128 6.81 -5.99 4.90
C GLY A 128 5.30 -6.11 5.12
N THR A 129 4.86 -6.15 6.38
CA THR A 129 3.43 -6.19 6.74
C THR A 129 2.70 -4.91 6.33
N ALA A 130 3.33 -3.75 6.51
CA ALA A 130 2.78 -2.46 6.09
C ALA A 130 2.56 -2.40 4.57
N LEU A 131 3.53 -2.86 3.76
CA LEU A 131 3.40 -2.88 2.31
C LEU A 131 2.25 -3.78 1.85
N LEU A 132 2.04 -4.94 2.50
CA LEU A 132 0.91 -5.83 2.22
C LEU A 132 -0.44 -5.15 2.54
N LEU A 133 -0.55 -4.52 3.71
CA LEU A 133 -1.75 -3.78 4.08
C LEU A 133 -2.03 -2.64 3.09
N LEU A 134 -1.03 -1.82 2.77
CA LEU A 134 -1.16 -0.70 1.84
C LEU A 134 -1.62 -1.16 0.45
N ALA A 135 -1.05 -2.24 -0.08
CA ALA A 135 -1.47 -2.83 -1.34
C ALA A 135 -2.95 -3.28 -1.31
N ALA A 136 -3.37 -3.96 -0.23
CA ALA A 136 -4.75 -4.38 -0.04
C ALA A 136 -5.71 -3.16 0.03
N LEU A 137 -5.34 -2.12 0.78
CA LEU A 137 -6.13 -0.90 0.92
C LEU A 137 -6.29 -0.15 -0.41
N VAL A 138 -5.23 -0.06 -1.23
CA VAL A 138 -5.31 0.54 -2.57
C VAL A 138 -6.24 -0.27 -3.48
N ALA A 139 -6.13 -1.60 -3.48
CA ALA A 139 -7.01 -2.47 -4.26
C ALA A 139 -8.48 -2.32 -3.83
N ILE A 140 -8.76 -2.40 -2.53
CA ILE A 140 -10.11 -2.26 -1.97
C ILE A 140 -10.68 -0.88 -2.31
N THR A 141 -9.89 0.21 -2.12
CA THR A 141 -10.30 1.57 -2.48
C THR A 141 -10.70 1.65 -3.95
N GLY A 142 -9.89 1.09 -4.85
CA GLY A 142 -10.19 1.10 -6.28
C GLY A 142 -11.47 0.32 -6.62
N ILE A 143 -11.69 -0.82 -5.99
CA ILE A 143 -12.88 -1.66 -6.20
C ILE A 143 -14.12 -0.97 -5.62
N ASP A 144 -14.03 -0.42 -4.41
CA ASP A 144 -15.15 0.21 -3.74
C ASP A 144 -15.62 1.50 -4.44
N LEU A 145 -14.69 2.27 -5.01
CA LEU A 145 -15.03 3.44 -5.83
C LEU A 145 -15.81 3.09 -7.09
N ASP A 146 -15.56 1.92 -7.70
CA ASP A 146 -16.22 1.50 -8.94
C ASP A 146 -17.50 0.71 -8.71
N HIS A 147 -17.48 -0.17 -7.72
CA HIS A 147 -18.50 -1.21 -7.55
C HIS A 147 -19.23 -1.14 -6.21
N GLN A 148 -18.75 -0.31 -5.28
CA GLN A 148 -19.28 -0.19 -3.90
C GLN A 148 -19.34 -1.55 -3.18
N ILE A 149 -18.30 -2.36 -3.40
CA ILE A 149 -18.13 -3.67 -2.76
C ILE A 149 -16.73 -3.79 -2.18
N ILE A 150 -16.62 -4.45 -1.04
CA ILE A 150 -15.37 -4.82 -0.41
C ILE A 150 -15.23 -6.34 -0.56
N PRO A 151 -14.30 -6.83 -1.41
CA PRO A 151 -14.24 -8.25 -1.76
C PRO A 151 -13.67 -9.11 -0.63
N ASP A 152 -14.37 -10.17 -0.30
CA ASP A 152 -13.97 -11.16 0.72
C ASP A 152 -12.65 -11.85 0.39
N VAL A 153 -12.38 -12.03 -0.91
CA VAL A 153 -11.13 -12.63 -1.40
C VAL A 153 -9.87 -11.82 -1.06
N ILE A 154 -10.03 -10.56 -0.68
CA ILE A 154 -8.92 -9.72 -0.18
C ILE A 154 -8.99 -9.61 1.34
N THR A 155 -10.19 -9.32 1.90
CA THR A 155 -10.31 -9.04 3.33
C THR A 155 -10.10 -10.26 4.21
N LEU A 156 -10.69 -11.41 3.89
CA LEU A 156 -10.57 -12.60 4.73
C LEU A 156 -9.15 -13.18 4.76
N PRO A 157 -8.47 -13.38 3.60
CA PRO A 157 -7.05 -13.73 3.64
C PRO A 157 -6.19 -12.64 4.30
N GLY A 158 -6.56 -11.37 4.12
CA GLY A 158 -5.88 -10.25 4.77
C GLY A 158 -5.93 -10.32 6.29
N VAL A 159 -7.06 -10.68 6.90
CA VAL A 159 -7.15 -10.93 8.36
C VAL A 159 -6.15 -12.01 8.79
N VAL A 160 -6.12 -13.13 8.07
CA VAL A 160 -5.23 -14.25 8.40
C VAL A 160 -3.76 -13.84 8.25
N VAL A 161 -3.41 -13.22 7.13
CA VAL A 161 -2.04 -12.77 6.85
C VAL A 161 -1.59 -11.74 7.88
N GLY A 162 -2.42 -10.75 8.21
CA GLY A 162 -2.11 -9.73 9.22
C GLY A 162 -1.91 -10.35 10.60
N ALA A 163 -2.80 -11.25 11.01
CA ALA A 163 -2.68 -11.94 12.30
C ALA A 163 -1.42 -12.80 12.37
N VAL A 164 -1.16 -13.63 11.36
CA VAL A 164 0.03 -14.50 11.33
C VAL A 164 1.31 -13.68 11.30
N ALA A 165 1.37 -12.61 10.49
CA ALA A 165 2.54 -11.76 10.40
C ALA A 165 2.83 -11.05 11.73
N ASN A 166 1.82 -10.46 12.39
CA ASN A 166 2.00 -9.82 13.68
C ASN A 166 2.41 -10.83 14.77
N LEU A 167 1.81 -12.02 14.80
CA LEU A 167 2.19 -13.07 15.75
C LEU A 167 3.62 -13.58 15.52
N ALA A 168 4.07 -13.63 14.27
CA ALA A 168 5.43 -14.04 13.93
C ALA A 168 6.49 -12.99 14.31
N ILE A 169 6.13 -11.69 14.18
CA ILE A 169 7.03 -10.56 14.49
C ILE A 169 7.04 -10.25 15.98
N ARG A 170 5.87 -10.31 16.63
CA ARG A 170 5.65 -9.94 18.04
C ARG A 170 4.78 -10.98 18.73
N PRO A 171 5.30 -12.16 19.09
CA PRO A 171 4.52 -13.23 19.73
C PRO A 171 3.82 -12.79 21.00
N GLU A 172 4.45 -11.89 21.77
CA GLU A 172 3.89 -11.30 23.00
C GLU A 172 2.69 -10.38 22.75
N GLY A 173 2.54 -9.88 21.53
CA GLY A 173 1.46 -8.99 21.09
C GLY A 173 0.18 -9.71 20.63
N TRP A 174 0.04 -11.03 20.87
CA TRP A 174 -1.13 -11.80 20.39
C TRP A 174 -2.47 -11.22 20.84
N ALA A 175 -2.54 -10.73 22.09
CA ALA A 175 -3.75 -10.13 22.63
C ALA A 175 -4.09 -8.80 21.91
N ASP A 176 -3.08 -7.99 21.57
CA ASP A 176 -3.27 -6.75 20.81
C ASP A 176 -3.83 -7.03 19.41
N THR A 177 -3.33 -8.05 18.75
CA THR A 177 -3.81 -8.50 17.43
C THR A 177 -5.25 -9.00 17.49
N LEU A 178 -5.56 -9.90 18.45
CA LEU A 178 -6.93 -10.44 18.59
C LEU A 178 -7.94 -9.35 18.98
N LEU A 179 -7.55 -8.47 19.92
CA LEU A 179 -8.36 -7.32 20.28
C LEU A 179 -8.53 -6.37 19.10
N GLY A 180 -7.49 -6.19 18.27
CA GLY A 180 -7.56 -5.38 17.05
C GLY A 180 -8.61 -5.91 16.08
N ILE A 181 -8.62 -7.22 15.81
CA ILE A 181 -9.62 -7.87 14.99
C ILE A 181 -11.03 -7.71 15.58
N ALA A 182 -11.15 -7.98 16.89
CA ALA A 182 -12.43 -7.90 17.59
C ALA A 182 -12.98 -6.46 17.64
N VAL A 183 -12.14 -5.47 17.90
CA VAL A 183 -12.52 -4.04 17.94
C VAL A 183 -12.83 -3.55 16.54
N GLY A 184 -11.95 -3.80 15.55
CA GLY A 184 -12.12 -3.33 14.18
C GLY A 184 -13.35 -3.92 13.51
N GLY A 185 -13.56 -5.24 13.64
CA GLY A 185 -14.75 -5.91 13.11
C GLY A 185 -15.98 -5.71 13.97
N GLY A 186 -15.83 -5.82 15.30
CA GLY A 186 -16.93 -5.76 16.25
C GLY A 186 -17.64 -4.41 16.29
N LEU A 187 -16.90 -3.30 16.17
CA LEU A 187 -17.50 -1.97 16.13
C LEU A 187 -18.49 -1.84 14.95
N PHE A 188 -18.08 -2.28 13.75
CA PHE A 188 -18.95 -2.28 12.58
C PHE A 188 -20.09 -3.30 12.72
N LEU A 189 -19.85 -4.46 13.31
CA LEU A 189 -20.92 -5.42 13.59
C LEU A 189 -22.01 -4.80 14.48
N ILE A 190 -21.62 -4.09 15.56
CA ILE A 190 -22.56 -3.38 16.43
C ILE A 190 -23.36 -2.34 15.65
N ILE A 191 -22.70 -1.57 14.77
CA ILE A 191 -23.37 -0.58 13.92
C ILE A 191 -24.37 -1.26 12.97
N ILE A 192 -24.00 -2.37 12.33
CA ILE A 192 -24.87 -3.14 11.43
C ILE A 192 -26.12 -3.62 12.18
N LEU A 193 -25.94 -4.21 13.38
CA LEU A 193 -27.05 -4.68 14.20
C LEU A 193 -27.96 -3.55 14.70
N ALA A 194 -27.37 -2.43 15.11
CA ALA A 194 -28.12 -1.28 15.61
C ALA A 194 -28.87 -0.52 14.49
N SER A 195 -28.33 -0.51 13.26
CA SER A 195 -28.94 0.16 12.10
C SER A 195 -29.93 -0.70 11.32
N GLY A 196 -30.16 -1.94 11.74
CA GLY A 196 -31.05 -2.87 11.01
C GLY A 196 -30.55 -3.21 9.61
N GLY A 197 -29.23 -3.27 9.41
CA GLY A 197 -28.61 -3.60 8.11
C GLY A 197 -28.32 -2.39 7.20
N GLY A 198 -28.30 -1.17 7.75
CA GLY A 198 -28.02 0.04 7.00
C GLY A 198 -26.54 0.20 6.55
N MET A 199 -25.65 -0.68 7.01
CA MET A 199 -24.22 -0.69 6.66
C MET A 199 -23.80 -2.04 6.06
N GLY A 200 -22.87 -2.02 5.10
CA GLY A 200 -22.41 -3.23 4.42
C GLY A 200 -21.53 -4.13 5.29
N GLY A 201 -21.74 -5.46 5.20
CA GLY A 201 -20.88 -6.43 5.90
C GLY A 201 -19.40 -6.39 5.44
N GLY A 202 -19.12 -5.76 4.32
CA GLY A 202 -17.76 -5.53 3.81
C GLY A 202 -16.92 -4.64 4.71
N ASP A 203 -17.52 -3.56 5.26
CA ASP A 203 -16.83 -2.63 6.17
C ASP A 203 -16.39 -3.33 7.46
N MET A 204 -17.22 -4.25 7.98
CA MET A 204 -16.90 -5.09 9.13
C MET A 204 -15.64 -5.94 8.86
N LYS A 205 -15.56 -6.58 7.71
CA LYS A 205 -14.43 -7.43 7.33
C LYS A 205 -13.18 -6.60 7.08
N LEU A 206 -13.32 -5.42 6.45
CA LEU A 206 -12.24 -4.46 6.28
C LEU A 206 -11.71 -3.97 7.64
N GLY A 207 -12.60 -3.60 8.56
CA GLY A 207 -12.24 -3.20 9.93
C GLY A 207 -11.48 -4.30 10.68
N ALA A 208 -11.95 -5.56 10.57
CA ALA A 208 -11.26 -6.71 11.16
C ALA A 208 -9.85 -6.91 10.54
N MET A 209 -9.72 -6.78 9.22
CA MET A 209 -8.43 -6.84 8.53
C MET A 209 -7.49 -5.72 9.00
N MET A 210 -7.97 -4.47 9.04
CA MET A 210 -7.18 -3.35 9.56
C MET A 210 -6.72 -3.61 10.99
N GLY A 211 -7.61 -4.15 11.85
CA GLY A 211 -7.30 -4.52 13.22
C GLY A 211 -6.24 -5.61 13.35
N ALA A 212 -6.23 -6.59 12.44
CA ALA A 212 -5.24 -7.65 12.39
C ALA A 212 -3.82 -7.13 12.11
N PHE A 213 -3.68 -6.06 11.31
CA PHE A 213 -2.39 -5.45 10.99
C PHE A 213 -1.99 -4.36 11.99
N LEU A 214 -2.92 -3.52 12.44
CA LEU A 214 -2.65 -2.32 13.22
C LEU A 214 -2.70 -2.54 14.73
N GLY A 215 -3.37 -3.60 15.20
CA GLY A 215 -3.73 -3.75 16.61
C GLY A 215 -4.88 -2.84 17.04
N TRP A 216 -5.36 -3.02 18.30
CA TRP A 216 -6.61 -2.39 18.75
C TRP A 216 -6.54 -0.87 18.90
N LYS A 217 -5.40 -0.32 19.33
CA LYS A 217 -5.23 1.13 19.49
C LYS A 217 -5.26 1.88 18.17
N LEU A 218 -4.45 1.39 17.22
CA LEU A 218 -4.31 2.06 15.93
C LEU A 218 -5.52 1.84 15.02
N VAL A 219 -6.24 0.71 15.13
CA VAL A 219 -7.48 0.52 14.36
C VAL A 219 -8.57 1.47 14.82
N LEU A 220 -8.66 1.79 16.12
CA LEU A 220 -9.59 2.82 16.62
C LEU A 220 -9.26 4.20 16.04
N VAL A 221 -7.98 4.58 16.01
CA VAL A 221 -7.53 5.83 15.37
C VAL A 221 -7.89 5.82 13.88
N ALA A 222 -7.65 4.72 13.18
CA ALA A 222 -7.97 4.57 11.77
C ALA A 222 -9.47 4.73 11.49
N ILE A 223 -10.32 4.07 12.27
CA ILE A 223 -11.78 4.15 12.12
C ILE A 223 -12.26 5.57 12.42
N LEU A 224 -11.78 6.19 13.50
CA LEU A 224 -12.14 7.57 13.87
C LEU A 224 -11.81 8.55 12.73
N LEU A 225 -10.58 8.47 12.19
CA LEU A 225 -10.16 9.31 11.06
C LEU A 225 -10.98 9.03 9.80
N GLY A 226 -11.26 7.76 9.51
CA GLY A 226 -12.09 7.38 8.37
C GLY A 226 -13.52 7.90 8.47
N VAL A 227 -14.16 7.74 9.65
CA VAL A 227 -15.51 8.27 9.91
C VAL A 227 -15.53 9.79 9.80
N PHE A 228 -14.53 10.47 10.37
CA PHE A 228 -14.42 11.91 10.26
C PHE A 228 -14.28 12.38 8.82
N ALA A 229 -13.36 11.78 8.06
CA ALA A 229 -13.13 12.12 6.65
C ALA A 229 -14.39 11.84 5.79
N GLY A 230 -15.02 10.68 5.98
CA GLY A 230 -16.27 10.33 5.30
C GLY A 230 -17.42 11.26 5.67
N GLY A 231 -17.54 11.64 6.94
CA GLY A 231 -18.53 12.60 7.41
C GLY A 231 -18.37 13.98 6.80
N VAL A 232 -17.16 14.52 6.73
CA VAL A 232 -16.87 15.80 6.08
C VAL A 232 -17.29 15.78 4.61
N VAL A 233 -16.94 14.71 3.88
CA VAL A 233 -17.31 14.57 2.46
C VAL A 233 -18.82 14.40 2.30
N ALA A 234 -19.48 13.62 3.14
CA ALA A 234 -20.92 13.45 3.11
C ALA A 234 -21.67 14.78 3.35
N ILE A 235 -21.23 15.58 4.33
CA ILE A 235 -21.77 16.92 4.58
C ILE A 235 -21.54 17.82 3.36
N GLY A 236 -20.35 17.75 2.73
CA GLY A 236 -20.06 18.49 1.51
C GLY A 236 -21.01 18.14 0.36
N PHE A 237 -21.32 16.86 0.13
CA PHE A 237 -22.28 16.45 -0.89
C PHE A 237 -23.70 16.92 -0.59
N LEU A 238 -24.12 16.88 0.67
CA LEU A 238 -25.43 17.36 1.08
C LEU A 238 -25.56 18.88 0.93
N SER A 239 -24.53 19.64 1.26
CA SER A 239 -24.52 21.10 1.15
C SER A 239 -24.54 21.60 -0.30
N THR A 240 -23.89 20.87 -1.21
CA THR A 240 -23.86 21.20 -2.65
C THR A 240 -25.03 20.64 -3.43
N GLY A 241 -25.89 19.83 -2.81
CA GLY A 241 -27.00 19.15 -3.48
C GLY A 241 -26.58 18.11 -4.52
N SER A 242 -25.28 17.76 -4.56
CA SER A 242 -24.72 16.83 -5.58
C SER A 242 -25.16 15.39 -5.38
N LYS A 243 -25.48 15.00 -4.14
CA LYS A 243 -26.04 13.68 -3.78
C LYS A 243 -27.16 13.85 -2.75
N GLY A 244 -28.20 13.03 -2.88
CA GLY A 244 -29.29 12.96 -1.92
C GLY A 244 -28.89 12.14 -0.66
N ARG A 245 -29.70 12.27 0.40
CA ARG A 245 -29.47 11.52 1.67
C ARG A 245 -29.48 9.99 1.52
N LYS A 246 -30.04 9.48 0.41
CA LYS A 246 -30.16 8.03 0.15
C LYS A 246 -29.13 7.53 -0.86
N ASP A 247 -28.32 8.40 -1.45
CA ASP A 247 -27.32 7.98 -2.43
C ASP A 247 -26.16 7.31 -1.71
N PRO A 248 -25.77 6.09 -2.10
CA PRO A 248 -24.69 5.39 -1.46
C PRO A 248 -23.35 6.09 -1.71
N VAL A 249 -22.60 6.29 -0.64
CA VAL A 249 -21.24 6.81 -0.69
C VAL A 249 -20.30 5.65 -0.33
N PRO A 250 -19.31 5.33 -1.19
CA PRO A 250 -18.36 4.28 -0.87
C PRO A 250 -17.58 4.66 0.41
N PHE A 251 -17.66 3.82 1.44
CA PHE A 251 -17.06 4.11 2.74
C PHE A 251 -15.64 3.53 2.86
N GLY A 252 -15.33 2.46 2.11
CA GLY A 252 -14.03 1.83 2.08
C GLY A 252 -12.84 2.77 1.84
N PRO A 253 -12.91 3.72 0.89
CA PRO A 253 -11.84 4.70 0.67
C PRO A 253 -11.51 5.55 1.90
N PHE A 254 -12.51 5.93 2.69
CA PHE A 254 -12.30 6.71 3.91
C PHE A 254 -11.68 5.88 5.03
N LEU A 255 -12.12 4.63 5.17
CA LEU A 255 -11.49 3.68 6.09
C LEU A 255 -10.04 3.41 5.69
N ALA A 256 -9.79 3.20 4.40
CA ALA A 256 -8.44 3.00 3.88
C ALA A 256 -7.54 4.22 4.15
N LEU A 257 -8.04 5.44 3.94
CA LEU A 257 -7.33 6.68 4.27
C LEU A 257 -6.99 6.73 5.76
N GLY A 258 -7.96 6.46 6.63
CA GLY A 258 -7.77 6.41 8.08
C GLY A 258 -6.71 5.37 8.47
N ALA A 259 -6.73 4.19 7.84
CA ALA A 259 -5.74 3.14 8.06
C ALA A 259 -4.34 3.54 7.61
N VAL A 260 -4.20 4.18 6.44
CA VAL A 260 -2.91 4.71 5.96
C VAL A 260 -2.34 5.73 6.92
N VAL A 261 -3.15 6.70 7.35
CA VAL A 261 -2.72 7.74 8.30
C VAL A 261 -2.34 7.12 9.65
N SER A 262 -3.15 6.19 10.14
CA SER A 262 -2.88 5.50 11.41
C SER A 262 -1.64 4.60 11.34
N LEU A 263 -1.39 3.92 10.21
CA LEU A 263 -0.19 3.12 9.99
C LEU A 263 1.07 3.99 10.04
N LEU A 264 1.07 5.12 9.32
CA LEU A 264 2.25 5.94 9.12
C LEU A 264 2.53 6.90 10.28
N TRP A 265 1.49 7.45 10.90
CA TRP A 265 1.61 8.49 11.92
C TRP A 265 0.83 8.19 13.21
N GLY A 266 0.11 7.07 13.27
CA GLY A 266 -0.74 6.71 14.41
C GLY A 266 -0.04 6.72 15.77
N PRO A 267 1.16 6.13 15.91
CA PRO A 267 1.91 6.19 17.17
C PRO A 267 2.20 7.62 17.63
N SER A 268 2.60 8.50 16.71
CA SER A 268 2.88 9.91 16.98
C SER A 268 1.61 10.70 17.35
N LEU A 269 0.50 10.44 16.64
CA LEU A 269 -0.79 11.04 16.92
C LEU A 269 -1.31 10.63 18.29
N LEU A 270 -1.18 9.35 18.63
CA LEU A 270 -1.60 8.83 19.92
C LEU A 270 -0.74 9.38 21.06
N ALA A 271 0.58 9.44 20.88
CA ALA A 271 1.49 10.03 21.87
C ALA A 271 1.21 11.51 22.09
N TRP A 272 0.97 12.27 21.03
CA TRP A 272 0.58 13.68 21.12
C TRP A 272 -0.73 13.87 21.89
N TYR A 273 -1.76 13.06 21.58
CA TYR A 273 -3.05 13.12 22.25
C TYR A 273 -2.94 12.80 23.74
N LEU A 274 -2.29 11.69 24.08
CA LEU A 274 -2.12 11.27 25.48
C LEU A 274 -1.29 12.27 26.27
N GLY A 275 -0.20 12.80 25.71
CA GLY A 275 0.61 13.81 26.37
C GLY A 275 -0.08 15.17 26.53
N ARG A 276 -1.08 15.49 25.68
CA ARG A 276 -1.81 16.76 25.77
C ARG A 276 -2.94 16.74 26.81
N PHE A 277 -3.60 15.59 26.96
CA PHE A 277 -4.84 15.48 27.76
C PHE A 277 -4.70 14.66 29.05
N PHE A 278 -3.65 13.85 29.15
CA PHE A 278 -3.44 12.94 30.29
C PHE A 278 -2.03 13.01 30.90
N GLY A 279 -1.13 13.81 30.34
CA GLY A 279 0.18 14.20 30.88
C GLY A 279 0.13 15.62 31.31
#